data_48d02ebfb8574b11658178001ad6090b
#
_entry.id   48d02ebfb8574b11658178001ad6090b
#
_cell.length_a   1.000
_cell.length_b   1.000
_cell.length_c   1.000
_cell.angle_alpha   90.00
_cell.angle_beta   90.00
_cell.angle_gamma   90.00
#
_symmetry.space_group_name_H-M   'P 1'
#
loop_
_entity.id
_entity.type
_entity.pdbx_description
1 polymer ?
#
loop_
_entity_poly.entity_id
_entity_poly.type
_entity_poly.pdbx_seq_one_letter_code
_entity_poly.pdbx_strand_id
1 'polypeptide(L)'
;MPGDDVVLSLEDVEVHFENKPSLLDVGGETEVVRAVDGVSLDIHERDVIALVGESGCGKTTLGKTAIGLQRPTGGSVKYRGEDIWDIRDGTVDTDVSWDDIRSSLQIIHQDPGASLNPNRRLISILSEPLRQVSPDLAKQEKRERIYALLERVGMTPAADFAERYPHQLSGGEQQRVALCRALLMNPDVILADEAISALDVSLRVEMMDLMLELQEEFDTSYVFISHDLSNARYFTAHSGGRIGVMYLGQLAEIGPADGIVQDPHHPYTNVLRWATPDLSLQDAGELPMRKIDIPDPVDPPAGCNFHTRCPEAREACRQADPGNYDAGDQRVKCFREDDAHEYWESPELTD
;
A
#
# COMPACT_ATOMS: atom_id res chain seq x y z
N MET A 1 0.21 -17.29 8.80
CA MET A 1 1.56 -16.70 8.94
C MET A 1 2.12 -16.52 7.55
N PRO A 2 2.88 -15.42 7.26
CA PRO A 2 3.55 -15.25 5.98
C PRO A 2 4.42 -16.47 5.65
N GLY A 3 4.54 -16.78 4.36
CA GLY A 3 5.46 -17.81 3.88
C GLY A 3 6.92 -17.36 3.92
N ASP A 4 7.85 -18.27 3.71
CA ASP A 4 9.28 -17.93 3.68
C ASP A 4 9.71 -17.36 2.31
N ASP A 5 8.94 -17.60 1.24
CA ASP A 5 9.28 -17.19 -0.11
C ASP A 5 8.85 -15.75 -0.42
N VAL A 6 9.77 -14.95 -0.96
CA VAL A 6 9.50 -13.59 -1.43
C VAL A 6 8.78 -13.66 -2.76
N VAL A 7 7.56 -13.11 -2.80
CA VAL A 7 6.75 -13.00 -4.02
C VAL A 7 7.08 -11.72 -4.79
N LEU A 8 7.23 -10.62 -4.07
CA LEU A 8 7.49 -9.32 -4.66
C LEU A 8 8.56 -8.58 -3.85
N SER A 9 9.61 -8.11 -4.52
CA SER A 9 10.69 -7.34 -3.91
C SER A 9 10.83 -5.98 -4.59
N LEU A 10 10.86 -4.94 -3.77
CA LEU A 10 11.18 -3.57 -4.18
C LEU A 10 12.58 -3.26 -3.67
N GLU A 11 13.49 -2.86 -4.55
CA GLU A 11 14.89 -2.56 -4.23
C GLU A 11 15.20 -1.12 -4.61
N ASP A 12 15.41 -0.25 -3.62
CA ASP A 12 15.73 1.17 -3.76
C ASP A 12 14.81 1.90 -4.77
N VAL A 13 13.51 1.61 -4.69
CA VAL A 13 12.54 2.12 -5.65
C VAL A 13 12.38 3.63 -5.54
N GLU A 14 12.53 4.32 -6.66
CA GLU A 14 12.29 5.75 -6.82
C GLU A 14 11.18 5.99 -7.85
N VAL A 15 10.31 6.95 -7.57
CA VAL A 15 9.32 7.46 -8.53
C VAL A 15 9.29 8.97 -8.44
N HIS A 16 9.88 9.60 -9.44
CA HIS A 16 9.97 11.04 -9.56
C HIS A 16 9.12 11.52 -10.74
N PHE A 17 8.22 12.47 -10.50
CA PHE A 17 7.38 13.08 -11.54
C PHE A 17 7.93 14.45 -11.92
N GLU A 18 8.26 14.63 -13.20
CA GLU A 18 8.68 15.92 -13.74
C GLU A 18 7.44 16.75 -14.13
N ASN A 19 7.26 17.91 -13.51
CA ASN A 19 6.25 18.87 -13.86
C ASN A 19 6.91 19.96 -14.74
N LYS A 20 6.80 19.80 -16.08
CA LYS A 20 7.38 20.74 -17.04
C LYS A 20 6.55 22.00 -17.09
N PRO A 21 7.18 23.20 -17.09
CA PRO A 21 6.47 24.45 -17.22
C PRO A 21 5.64 24.49 -18.51
N SER A 22 4.48 25.12 -18.46
CA SER A 22 3.63 25.32 -19.63
C SER A 22 4.39 26.09 -20.71
N LEU A 23 4.11 25.84 -21.99
CA LEU A 23 4.67 26.57 -23.14
C LEU A 23 4.51 28.11 -23.07
N LEU A 24 3.66 28.60 -22.14
CA LEU A 24 3.43 30.03 -21.87
C LEU A 24 4.29 30.57 -20.73
N ASP A 25 4.94 29.72 -19.94
CA ASP A 25 5.84 30.09 -18.83
C ASP A 25 7.28 30.13 -19.35
N VAL A 26 7.64 31.26 -19.96
CA VAL A 26 8.99 31.50 -20.47
C VAL A 26 9.95 31.69 -19.28
N GLY A 27 10.70 30.65 -18.94
CA GLY A 27 11.70 30.68 -17.86
C GLY A 27 11.34 29.90 -16.60
N GLY A 28 10.24 29.14 -16.58
CA GLY A 28 9.89 28.23 -15.47
C GLY A 28 10.89 27.07 -15.35
N GLU A 29 11.33 26.77 -14.13
CA GLU A 29 12.15 25.61 -13.83
C GLU A 29 11.28 24.34 -13.83
N THR A 30 11.86 23.19 -14.21
CA THR A 30 11.17 21.90 -14.12
C THR A 30 11.12 21.51 -12.64
N GLU A 31 9.93 21.41 -12.10
CA GLU A 31 9.71 20.90 -10.75
C GLU A 31 9.72 19.39 -10.75
N VAL A 32 10.39 18.76 -9.78
CA VAL A 32 10.46 17.32 -9.63
C VAL A 32 9.81 16.92 -8.31
N VAL A 33 8.66 16.24 -8.39
CA VAL A 33 7.98 15.67 -7.22
C VAL A 33 8.54 14.29 -6.94
N ARG A 34 9.20 14.10 -5.79
CA ARG A 34 9.72 12.81 -5.34
C ARG A 34 8.63 12.04 -4.60
N ALA A 35 7.78 11.38 -5.37
CA ALA A 35 6.63 10.66 -4.80
C ALA A 35 7.04 9.39 -4.04
N VAL A 36 8.12 8.72 -4.47
CA VAL A 36 8.80 7.61 -3.79
C VAL A 36 10.29 7.86 -3.94
N ASP A 37 11.05 7.71 -2.87
CA ASP A 37 12.47 8.10 -2.79
C ASP A 37 13.28 7.06 -2.00
N GLY A 38 13.78 6.03 -2.70
CA GLY A 38 14.66 4.99 -2.15
C GLY A 38 13.95 4.00 -1.21
N VAL A 39 12.79 3.45 -1.61
CA VAL A 39 12.05 2.49 -0.78
C VAL A 39 12.43 1.05 -1.15
N SER A 40 12.85 0.27 -0.14
CA SER A 40 13.09 -1.18 -0.25
C SER A 40 12.13 -1.95 0.66
N LEU A 41 11.42 -2.95 0.09
CA LEU A 41 10.38 -3.69 0.77
C LEU A 41 10.17 -5.06 0.12
N ASP A 42 10.17 -6.13 0.94
CA ASP A 42 9.83 -7.47 0.50
C ASP A 42 8.42 -7.86 0.95
N ILE A 43 7.66 -8.47 0.05
CA ILE A 43 6.33 -9.03 0.28
C ILE A 43 6.45 -10.54 0.09
N HIS A 44 6.17 -11.29 1.15
CA HIS A 44 6.22 -12.74 1.17
C HIS A 44 4.88 -13.36 0.78
N GLU A 45 4.88 -14.67 0.51
CA GLU A 45 3.63 -15.42 0.30
C GLU A 45 2.71 -15.28 1.53
N ARG A 46 1.43 -15.03 1.28
CA ARG A 46 0.40 -14.84 2.32
C ARG A 46 0.72 -13.73 3.33
N ASP A 47 1.55 -12.76 2.93
CA ASP A 47 1.88 -11.62 3.75
C ASP A 47 0.76 -10.56 3.71
N VAL A 48 0.65 -9.80 4.79
CA VAL A 48 -0.19 -8.61 4.86
C VAL A 48 0.65 -7.43 5.29
N ILE A 49 0.83 -6.48 4.39
CA ILE A 49 1.54 -5.24 4.67
C ILE A 49 0.57 -4.08 4.57
N ALA A 50 0.38 -3.34 5.67
CA ALA A 50 -0.37 -2.10 5.64
C ALA A 50 0.57 -0.90 5.48
N LEU A 51 0.33 -0.05 4.49
CA LEU A 51 1.04 1.21 4.32
C LEU A 51 0.19 2.36 4.86
N VAL A 52 0.72 3.10 5.83
CA VAL A 52 0.06 4.26 6.46
C VAL A 52 0.91 5.51 6.34
N GLY A 53 0.29 6.68 6.52
CA GLY A 53 0.94 7.99 6.48
C GLY A 53 -0.01 9.08 5.98
N GLU A 54 0.44 10.32 6.04
CA GLU A 54 -0.34 11.48 5.60
C GLU A 54 -0.73 11.41 4.11
N SER A 55 -1.79 12.13 3.73
CA SER A 55 -2.20 12.20 2.32
C SER A 55 -1.08 12.80 1.47
N GLY A 56 -0.82 12.22 0.29
CA GLY A 56 0.24 12.68 -0.61
C GLY A 56 1.65 12.19 -0.27
N CYS A 57 1.87 11.38 0.78
CA CYS A 57 3.21 10.90 1.15
C CYS A 57 3.77 9.77 0.24
N GLY A 58 3.05 9.34 -0.81
CA GLY A 58 3.56 8.38 -1.82
C GLY A 58 3.00 6.97 -1.74
N LYS A 59 2.15 6.60 -0.78
CA LYS A 59 1.59 5.23 -0.60
C LYS A 59 1.00 4.61 -1.85
N THR A 60 0.05 5.31 -2.47
CA THR A 60 -0.61 4.86 -3.72
C THR A 60 0.39 4.72 -4.87
N THR A 61 1.38 5.63 -4.96
CA THR A 61 2.43 5.56 -5.97
C THR A 61 3.30 4.33 -5.75
N LEU A 62 3.76 4.09 -4.51
CA LEU A 62 4.54 2.90 -4.15
C LEU A 62 3.76 1.61 -4.45
N GLY A 63 2.49 1.53 -4.01
CA GLY A 63 1.63 0.38 -4.27
C GLY A 63 1.44 0.11 -5.75
N LYS A 64 1.16 1.13 -6.57
CA LYS A 64 1.03 0.99 -8.02
C LYS A 64 2.34 0.58 -8.69
N THR A 65 3.47 1.06 -8.17
CA THR A 65 4.79 0.67 -8.68
C THR A 65 5.06 -0.80 -8.36
N ALA A 66 4.75 -1.24 -7.13
CA ALA A 66 4.89 -2.61 -6.70
C ALA A 66 4.16 -3.62 -7.61
N ILE A 67 2.95 -3.28 -8.06
CA ILE A 67 2.15 -4.17 -8.93
C ILE A 67 2.31 -3.88 -10.44
N GLY A 68 3.34 -3.13 -10.84
CA GLY A 68 3.67 -2.88 -12.25
C GLY A 68 2.73 -1.91 -12.99
N LEU A 69 1.90 -1.14 -12.28
CA LEU A 69 1.04 -0.10 -12.90
C LEU A 69 1.77 1.22 -13.09
N GLN A 70 2.82 1.47 -12.33
CA GLN A 70 3.69 2.65 -12.44
C GLN A 70 5.14 2.19 -12.61
N ARG A 71 5.82 2.66 -13.66
CA ARG A 71 7.24 2.37 -13.83
C ARG A 71 8.06 3.20 -12.85
N PRO A 72 9.02 2.61 -12.12
CA PRO A 72 9.96 3.37 -11.29
C PRO A 72 10.89 4.22 -12.16
N THR A 73 11.38 5.33 -11.62
CA THR A 73 12.43 6.16 -12.24
C THR A 73 13.83 5.70 -11.82
N GLY A 74 13.93 4.97 -10.72
CA GLY A 74 15.14 4.32 -10.21
C GLY A 74 14.81 3.09 -9.38
N GLY A 75 15.82 2.27 -9.11
CA GLY A 75 15.63 0.99 -8.43
C GLY A 75 15.00 -0.10 -9.30
N SER A 76 14.57 -1.18 -8.66
CA SER A 76 13.95 -2.32 -9.36
C SER A 76 12.75 -2.88 -8.60
N VAL A 77 11.82 -3.50 -9.34
CA VAL A 77 10.69 -4.24 -8.80
C VAL A 77 10.74 -5.66 -9.36
N LYS A 78 10.87 -6.65 -8.47
CA LYS A 78 11.03 -8.05 -8.86
C LYS A 78 9.83 -8.87 -8.43
N TYR A 79 9.27 -9.63 -9.36
CA TYR A 79 8.27 -10.65 -9.08
C TYR A 79 8.93 -12.02 -9.14
N ARG A 80 8.91 -12.76 -8.02
CA ARG A 80 9.57 -14.07 -7.86
C ARG A 80 11.03 -14.06 -8.31
N GLY A 81 11.75 -12.94 -8.01
CA GLY A 81 13.15 -12.75 -8.32
C GLY A 81 13.47 -12.14 -9.69
N GLU A 82 12.51 -12.03 -10.58
CA GLU A 82 12.67 -11.47 -11.94
C GLU A 82 12.16 -10.04 -12.00
N ASP A 83 12.93 -9.11 -12.61
CA ASP A 83 12.49 -7.72 -12.78
C ASP A 83 11.28 -7.65 -13.72
N ILE A 84 10.17 -7.07 -13.23
CA ILE A 84 8.90 -7.01 -13.97
C ILE A 84 8.99 -6.13 -15.22
N TRP A 85 9.88 -5.13 -15.23
CA TRP A 85 10.02 -4.22 -16.36
C TRP A 85 10.93 -4.81 -17.43
N ASP A 86 11.92 -5.60 -17.06
CA ASP A 86 12.75 -6.37 -18.01
C ASP A 86 11.91 -7.44 -18.72
N ILE A 87 11.00 -8.11 -17.99
CA ILE A 87 10.03 -9.03 -18.59
C ILE A 87 9.11 -8.28 -19.57
N ARG A 88 8.56 -7.14 -19.14
CA ARG A 88 7.68 -6.33 -19.98
C ARG A 88 8.34 -5.84 -21.27
N ASP A 89 9.59 -5.43 -21.16
CA ASP A 89 10.38 -4.87 -22.30
C ASP A 89 11.02 -5.99 -23.15
N GLY A 90 10.93 -7.27 -22.67
CA GLY A 90 11.49 -8.44 -23.38
C GLY A 90 13.02 -8.46 -23.38
N THR A 91 13.65 -7.92 -22.34
CA THR A 91 15.12 -7.84 -22.20
C THR A 91 15.72 -9.03 -21.46
N VAL A 92 14.90 -9.84 -20.83
CA VAL A 92 15.28 -11.06 -20.09
C VAL A 92 14.59 -12.28 -20.72
N ASP A 93 15.31 -13.43 -20.73
CA ASP A 93 14.78 -14.73 -21.15
C ASP A 93 14.29 -15.48 -19.91
N THR A 94 12.97 -15.54 -19.74
CA THR A 94 12.29 -16.15 -18.59
C THR A 94 11.01 -16.86 -19.03
N ASP A 95 10.58 -17.83 -18.24
CA ASP A 95 9.31 -18.55 -18.46
C ASP A 95 8.08 -17.70 -18.01
N VAL A 96 8.28 -16.61 -17.27
CA VAL A 96 7.22 -15.72 -16.78
C VAL A 96 6.88 -14.68 -17.84
N SER A 97 5.63 -14.61 -18.26
CA SER A 97 5.17 -13.59 -19.21
C SER A 97 4.63 -12.35 -18.49
N TRP A 98 4.56 -11.22 -19.22
CA TRP A 98 3.90 -10.02 -18.69
C TRP A 98 2.41 -10.23 -18.38
N ASP A 99 1.72 -11.12 -19.11
CA ASP A 99 0.33 -11.45 -18.84
C ASP A 99 0.18 -12.29 -17.56
N ASP A 100 1.15 -13.14 -17.23
CA ASP A 100 1.19 -13.86 -15.95
C ASP A 100 1.35 -12.88 -14.80
N ILE A 101 2.28 -11.92 -14.89
CA ILE A 101 2.46 -10.86 -13.88
C ILE A 101 1.17 -10.07 -13.68
N ARG A 102 0.51 -9.64 -14.77
CA ARG A 102 -0.76 -8.89 -14.69
C ARG A 102 -1.90 -9.70 -14.11
N SER A 103 -1.86 -11.00 -14.21
CA SER A 103 -2.83 -11.89 -13.57
C SER A 103 -2.55 -12.06 -12.10
N SER A 104 -1.29 -12.21 -11.73
CA SER A 104 -0.83 -12.45 -10.36
C SER A 104 -0.86 -11.19 -9.48
N LEU A 105 -0.74 -9.99 -10.07
CA LEU A 105 -0.73 -8.71 -9.35
C LEU A 105 -2.01 -7.92 -9.64
N GLN A 106 -2.91 -7.87 -8.67
CA GLN A 106 -4.23 -7.26 -8.83
C GLN A 106 -4.41 -6.02 -7.96
N ILE A 107 -5.42 -5.19 -8.29
CA ILE A 107 -5.76 -3.98 -7.52
C ILE A 107 -7.26 -3.89 -7.23
N ILE A 108 -7.57 -3.46 -6.00
CA ILE A 108 -8.89 -3.00 -5.60
C ILE A 108 -8.79 -1.50 -5.34
N HIS A 109 -9.50 -0.72 -6.14
CA HIS A 109 -9.48 0.75 -6.06
C HIS A 109 -10.40 1.29 -4.97
N GLN A 110 -10.11 2.50 -4.51
CA GLN A 110 -10.91 3.29 -3.58
C GLN A 110 -12.36 3.46 -4.05
N ASP A 111 -12.57 3.73 -5.34
CA ASP A 111 -13.90 3.81 -5.96
C ASP A 111 -14.18 2.55 -6.80
N PRO A 112 -14.91 1.58 -6.25
CA PRO A 112 -15.25 0.36 -6.97
C PRO A 112 -16.17 0.64 -8.16
N GLY A 113 -17.02 1.67 -8.09
CA GLY A 113 -17.92 2.07 -9.16
C GLY A 113 -17.18 2.49 -10.42
N ALA A 114 -16.05 3.19 -10.27
CA ALA A 114 -15.20 3.57 -11.40
C ALA A 114 -14.50 2.37 -12.07
N SER A 115 -14.33 1.27 -11.33
CA SER A 115 -13.65 0.06 -11.81
C SER A 115 -14.57 -0.95 -12.48
N LEU A 116 -15.90 -0.83 -12.30
CA LEU A 116 -16.91 -1.73 -12.84
C LEU A 116 -17.62 -1.06 -14.01
N ASN A 117 -17.68 -1.74 -15.17
CA ASN A 117 -18.39 -1.18 -16.34
C ASN A 117 -19.90 -1.09 -16.05
N PRO A 118 -20.49 0.13 -15.94
CA PRO A 118 -21.88 0.33 -15.51
C PRO A 118 -22.92 -0.24 -16.49
N ASN A 119 -22.52 -0.51 -17.74
CA ASN A 119 -23.38 -1.01 -18.81
C ASN A 119 -23.36 -2.53 -18.96
N ARG A 120 -22.64 -3.22 -18.09
CA ARG A 120 -22.51 -4.69 -18.11
C ARG A 120 -23.07 -5.31 -16.85
N ARG A 121 -23.70 -6.49 -16.99
CA ARG A 121 -24.15 -7.27 -15.82
C ARG A 121 -22.97 -7.87 -15.09
N LEU A 122 -23.11 -8.11 -13.78
CA LEU A 122 -22.04 -8.65 -12.93
C LEU A 122 -21.49 -9.97 -13.46
N ILE A 123 -22.37 -10.89 -13.91
CA ILE A 123 -21.93 -12.15 -14.52
C ILE A 123 -20.99 -11.93 -15.71
N SER A 124 -21.22 -10.90 -16.51
CA SER A 124 -20.36 -10.57 -17.65
C SER A 124 -19.04 -9.97 -17.20
N ILE A 125 -19.04 -9.08 -16.18
CA ILE A 125 -17.86 -8.47 -15.60
C ILE A 125 -16.97 -9.54 -14.97
N LEU A 126 -17.55 -10.41 -14.12
CA LEU A 126 -16.84 -11.46 -13.41
C LEU A 126 -16.38 -12.63 -14.31
N SER A 127 -16.96 -12.76 -15.50
CA SER A 127 -16.52 -13.77 -16.47
C SER A 127 -15.23 -13.37 -17.22
N GLU A 128 -14.84 -12.09 -17.21
CA GLU A 128 -13.62 -11.63 -17.90
C GLU A 128 -12.34 -12.20 -17.29
N PRO A 129 -12.11 -12.09 -15.97
CA PRO A 129 -10.97 -12.72 -15.31
C PRO A 129 -10.82 -14.19 -15.69
N LEU A 130 -11.91 -14.97 -15.56
CA LEU A 130 -11.89 -16.42 -15.86
C LEU A 130 -11.66 -16.75 -17.33
N ARG A 131 -11.93 -15.84 -18.27
CA ARG A 131 -11.56 -16.04 -19.67
C ARG A 131 -10.07 -15.86 -19.90
N GLN A 132 -9.44 -15.01 -19.11
CA GLN A 132 -8.01 -14.75 -19.20
C GLN A 132 -7.20 -15.88 -18.58
N VAL A 133 -7.46 -16.21 -17.30
CA VAL A 133 -6.65 -17.20 -16.56
C VAL A 133 -7.07 -18.66 -16.78
N SER A 134 -8.30 -18.91 -17.25
CA SER A 134 -8.84 -20.24 -17.45
C SER A 134 -9.70 -20.27 -18.73
N PRO A 135 -9.09 -20.07 -19.93
CA PRO A 135 -9.83 -19.97 -21.21
C PRO A 135 -10.60 -21.25 -21.53
N ASP A 136 -10.06 -22.40 -21.17
CA ASP A 136 -10.61 -23.74 -21.50
C ASP A 136 -11.78 -24.15 -20.63
N LEU A 137 -12.06 -23.45 -19.52
CA LEU A 137 -13.21 -23.76 -18.68
C LEU A 137 -14.53 -23.59 -19.46
N ALA A 138 -15.42 -24.57 -19.34
CA ALA A 138 -16.75 -24.50 -19.91
C ALA A 138 -17.54 -23.32 -19.33
N LYS A 139 -18.47 -22.76 -20.13
CA LYS A 139 -19.29 -21.63 -19.70
C LYS A 139 -20.05 -21.89 -18.40
N GLN A 140 -20.50 -23.13 -18.21
CA GLN A 140 -21.23 -23.54 -17.01
C GLN A 140 -20.31 -23.54 -15.78
N GLU A 141 -19.09 -24.07 -15.89
CA GLU A 141 -18.09 -24.08 -14.80
C GLU A 141 -17.68 -22.67 -14.40
N LYS A 142 -17.46 -21.77 -15.38
CA LYS A 142 -17.19 -20.35 -15.10
C LYS A 142 -18.34 -19.73 -14.28
N ARG A 143 -19.57 -20.04 -14.63
CA ARG A 143 -20.75 -19.55 -13.93
C ARG A 143 -20.85 -20.08 -12.50
N GLU A 144 -20.57 -21.36 -12.30
CA GLU A 144 -20.58 -22.01 -10.99
C GLU A 144 -19.51 -21.40 -10.07
N ARG A 145 -18.29 -21.18 -10.58
CA ARG A 145 -17.23 -20.49 -9.81
C ARG A 145 -17.64 -19.06 -9.42
N ILE A 146 -18.22 -18.30 -10.33
CA ILE A 146 -18.70 -16.94 -10.04
C ILE A 146 -19.79 -16.97 -8.96
N TYR A 147 -20.74 -17.91 -9.06
CA TYR A 147 -21.82 -18.01 -8.08
C TYR A 147 -21.29 -18.41 -6.70
N ALA A 148 -20.41 -19.40 -6.63
CA ALA A 148 -19.79 -19.80 -5.38
C ALA A 148 -19.07 -18.62 -4.70
N LEU A 149 -18.30 -17.83 -5.45
CA LEU A 149 -17.60 -16.68 -4.90
C LEU A 149 -18.56 -15.54 -4.49
N LEU A 150 -19.64 -15.26 -5.26
CA LEU A 150 -20.67 -14.30 -4.87
C LEU A 150 -21.36 -14.70 -3.56
N GLU A 151 -21.70 -15.98 -3.39
CA GLU A 151 -22.27 -16.49 -2.14
C GLU A 151 -21.28 -16.38 -0.97
N ARG A 152 -20.01 -16.68 -1.23
CA ARG A 152 -18.92 -16.59 -0.24
C ARG A 152 -18.77 -15.16 0.30
N VAL A 153 -18.91 -14.14 -0.55
CA VAL A 153 -18.87 -12.74 -0.14
C VAL A 153 -20.23 -12.20 0.36
N GLY A 154 -21.19 -13.07 0.61
CA GLY A 154 -22.51 -12.72 1.18
C GLY A 154 -23.52 -12.13 0.19
N MET A 155 -23.27 -12.25 -1.11
CA MET A 155 -24.20 -11.79 -2.16
C MET A 155 -25.18 -12.92 -2.55
N THR A 156 -26.18 -13.14 -1.70
CA THR A 156 -27.14 -14.26 -1.78
C THR A 156 -28.55 -13.78 -2.10
N PRO A 157 -29.30 -14.40 -3.04
CA PRO A 157 -28.89 -15.51 -3.92
C PRO A 157 -27.97 -15.03 -5.05
N ALA A 158 -26.86 -15.75 -5.30
CA ALA A 158 -25.86 -15.36 -6.30
C ALA A 158 -26.44 -15.19 -7.71
N ALA A 159 -27.43 -16.00 -8.08
CA ALA A 159 -28.09 -15.93 -9.39
C ALA A 159 -28.76 -14.57 -9.63
N ASP A 160 -29.38 -13.99 -8.60
CA ASP A 160 -30.07 -12.70 -8.71
C ASP A 160 -29.05 -11.55 -8.80
N PHE A 161 -28.01 -11.61 -7.98
CA PHE A 161 -26.93 -10.61 -8.02
C PHE A 161 -26.18 -10.63 -9.34
N ALA A 162 -25.86 -11.81 -9.87
CA ALA A 162 -25.13 -11.97 -11.13
C ALA A 162 -25.79 -11.28 -12.33
N GLU A 163 -27.11 -11.14 -12.32
CA GLU A 163 -27.89 -10.49 -13.38
C GLU A 163 -28.04 -8.97 -13.18
N ARG A 164 -27.65 -8.42 -12.01
CA ARG A 164 -27.69 -6.97 -11.74
C ARG A 164 -26.56 -6.23 -12.48
N TYR A 165 -26.75 -4.91 -12.57
CA TYR A 165 -25.75 -3.97 -13.03
C TYR A 165 -25.08 -3.27 -11.83
N PRO A 166 -23.84 -2.75 -11.95
CA PRO A 166 -23.16 -2.06 -10.87
C PRO A 166 -23.96 -0.95 -10.19
N HIS A 167 -24.70 -0.14 -10.96
CA HIS A 167 -25.54 0.93 -10.43
C HIS A 167 -26.73 0.47 -9.59
N GLN A 168 -27.04 -0.81 -9.56
CA GLN A 168 -28.10 -1.42 -8.74
C GLN A 168 -27.60 -1.96 -7.41
N LEU A 169 -26.30 -1.74 -7.10
CA LEU A 169 -25.62 -2.20 -5.91
C LEU A 169 -25.32 -1.02 -4.97
N SER A 170 -25.34 -1.29 -3.67
CA SER A 170 -24.75 -0.39 -2.67
C SER A 170 -23.23 -0.30 -2.83
N GLY A 171 -22.59 0.71 -2.23
CA GLY A 171 -21.13 0.87 -2.28
C GLY A 171 -20.39 -0.35 -1.72
N GLY A 172 -20.86 -0.92 -0.60
CA GLY A 172 -20.28 -2.14 -0.03
C GLY A 172 -20.44 -3.38 -0.92
N GLU A 173 -21.59 -3.54 -1.58
CA GLU A 173 -21.80 -4.62 -2.56
C GLU A 173 -20.89 -4.45 -3.78
N GLN A 174 -20.68 -3.22 -4.27
CA GLN A 174 -19.74 -2.94 -5.36
C GLN A 174 -18.31 -3.29 -4.96
N GLN A 175 -17.93 -3.00 -3.70
CA GLN A 175 -16.61 -3.36 -3.16
C GLN A 175 -16.41 -4.88 -3.10
N ARG A 176 -17.42 -5.63 -2.65
CA ARG A 176 -17.41 -7.10 -2.66
C ARG A 176 -17.27 -7.65 -4.09
N VAL A 177 -17.92 -7.05 -5.08
CA VAL A 177 -17.77 -7.43 -6.51
C VAL A 177 -16.36 -7.13 -7.02
N ALA A 178 -15.78 -5.97 -6.65
CA ALA A 178 -14.40 -5.64 -7.01
C ALA A 178 -13.39 -6.65 -6.42
N LEU A 179 -13.60 -7.07 -5.17
CA LEU A 179 -12.82 -8.14 -4.54
C LEU A 179 -12.98 -9.47 -5.29
N CYS A 180 -14.22 -9.89 -5.60
CA CYS A 180 -14.47 -11.09 -6.40
C CYS A 180 -13.74 -11.03 -7.76
N ARG A 181 -13.77 -9.88 -8.43
CA ARG A 181 -13.09 -9.72 -9.72
C ARG A 181 -11.58 -9.91 -9.61
N ALA A 182 -10.96 -9.39 -8.55
CA ALA A 182 -9.53 -9.58 -8.30
C ALA A 182 -9.22 -11.05 -8.00
N LEU A 183 -9.96 -11.70 -7.10
CA LEU A 183 -9.73 -13.09 -6.69
C LEU A 183 -9.96 -14.11 -7.82
N LEU A 184 -10.87 -13.83 -8.78
CA LEU A 184 -11.07 -14.68 -9.95
C LEU A 184 -9.87 -14.72 -10.91
N MET A 185 -8.89 -13.83 -10.75
CA MET A 185 -7.59 -13.90 -11.43
C MET A 185 -6.62 -14.88 -10.74
N ASN A 186 -6.96 -15.38 -9.54
CA ASN A 186 -6.07 -16.17 -8.69
C ASN A 186 -4.74 -15.45 -8.41
N PRO A 187 -4.79 -14.26 -7.79
CA PRO A 187 -3.63 -13.39 -7.66
C PRO A 187 -2.70 -13.83 -6.52
N ASP A 188 -1.40 -13.65 -6.71
CA ASP A 188 -0.41 -13.78 -5.63
C ASP A 188 -0.44 -12.56 -4.70
N VAL A 189 -0.67 -11.35 -5.27
CA VAL A 189 -0.70 -10.09 -4.50
C VAL A 189 -1.89 -9.23 -4.92
N ILE A 190 -2.61 -8.70 -3.94
CA ILE A 190 -3.66 -7.71 -4.13
C ILE A 190 -3.26 -6.39 -3.47
N LEU A 191 -3.16 -5.33 -4.26
CA LEU A 191 -3.11 -3.96 -3.76
C LEU A 191 -4.52 -3.48 -3.42
N ALA A 192 -4.80 -3.25 -2.15
CA ALA A 192 -6.03 -2.63 -1.67
C ALA A 192 -5.79 -1.14 -1.41
N ASP A 193 -5.98 -0.30 -2.45
CA ASP A 193 -5.69 1.13 -2.42
C ASP A 193 -6.90 1.90 -1.86
N GLU A 194 -6.86 2.18 -0.55
CA GLU A 194 -7.95 2.80 0.22
C GLU A 194 -9.31 2.11 0.03
N ALA A 195 -9.30 0.81 -0.21
CA ALA A 195 -10.44 0.01 -0.64
C ALA A 195 -11.65 0.03 0.31
N ILE A 196 -11.47 0.42 1.57
CA ILE A 196 -12.54 0.46 2.58
C ILE A 196 -12.89 1.89 3.03
N SER A 197 -12.22 2.91 2.52
CA SER A 197 -12.32 4.30 3.03
C SER A 197 -13.72 4.90 2.87
N ALA A 198 -14.45 4.52 1.81
CA ALA A 198 -15.79 4.99 1.50
C ALA A 198 -16.91 4.26 2.29
N LEU A 199 -16.56 3.22 3.06
CA LEU A 199 -17.52 2.44 3.84
C LEU A 199 -17.72 3.06 5.24
N ASP A 200 -18.90 2.85 5.84
CA ASP A 200 -19.10 3.13 7.26
C ASP A 200 -18.31 2.16 8.16
N VAL A 201 -18.16 2.49 9.44
CA VAL A 201 -17.29 1.78 10.37
C VAL A 201 -17.62 0.28 10.45
N SER A 202 -18.91 -0.08 10.53
CA SER A 202 -19.32 -1.48 10.64
C SER A 202 -18.99 -2.27 9.38
N LEU A 203 -19.28 -1.68 8.21
CA LEU A 203 -18.99 -2.30 6.91
C LEU A 203 -17.49 -2.39 6.63
N ARG A 204 -16.67 -1.48 7.17
CA ARG A 204 -15.20 -1.58 7.08
C ARG A 204 -14.69 -2.84 7.77
N VAL A 205 -15.13 -3.06 9.02
CA VAL A 205 -14.72 -4.25 9.78
C VAL A 205 -15.14 -5.53 9.06
N GLU A 206 -16.43 -5.61 8.65
CA GLU A 206 -16.92 -6.77 7.89
C GLU A 206 -16.13 -7.02 6.59
N MET A 207 -15.73 -5.94 5.89
CA MET A 207 -14.97 -6.07 4.66
C MET A 207 -13.51 -6.51 4.93
N MET A 208 -12.88 -6.02 6.01
CA MET A 208 -11.54 -6.45 6.41
C MET A 208 -11.55 -7.92 6.83
N ASP A 209 -12.52 -8.36 7.63
CA ASP A 209 -12.67 -9.76 8.02
C ASP A 209 -12.85 -10.66 6.80
N LEU A 210 -13.72 -10.28 5.88
CA LEU A 210 -13.94 -10.99 4.62
C LEU A 210 -12.66 -11.09 3.79
N MET A 211 -11.88 -9.99 3.68
CA MET A 211 -10.61 -9.99 2.94
C MET A 211 -9.60 -10.96 3.57
N LEU A 212 -9.51 -11.02 4.91
CA LEU A 212 -8.61 -11.91 5.62
C LEU A 212 -9.05 -13.39 5.49
N GLU A 213 -10.35 -13.68 5.58
CA GLU A 213 -10.86 -15.03 5.32
C GLU A 213 -10.52 -15.52 3.90
N LEU A 214 -10.67 -14.64 2.91
CA LEU A 214 -10.37 -14.96 1.51
C LEU A 214 -8.86 -14.98 1.24
N GLN A 215 -8.05 -14.27 2.01
CA GLN A 215 -6.58 -14.35 1.97
C GLN A 215 -6.11 -15.78 2.27
N GLU A 216 -6.64 -16.39 3.31
CA GLU A 216 -6.31 -17.77 3.69
C GLU A 216 -6.81 -18.78 2.65
N GLU A 217 -8.01 -18.56 2.09
CA GLU A 217 -8.63 -19.48 1.12
C GLU A 217 -7.92 -19.48 -0.24
N PHE A 218 -7.43 -18.31 -0.68
CA PHE A 218 -6.80 -18.12 -1.99
C PHE A 218 -5.28 -18.03 -1.95
N ASP A 219 -4.65 -18.19 -0.77
CA ASP A 219 -3.19 -18.07 -0.57
C ASP A 219 -2.61 -16.74 -1.11
N THR A 220 -3.38 -15.65 -1.10
CA THR A 220 -2.97 -14.35 -1.64
C THR A 220 -2.32 -13.47 -0.58
N SER A 221 -1.47 -12.52 -0.99
CA SER A 221 -0.88 -11.50 -0.12
C SER A 221 -1.57 -10.15 -0.31
N TYR A 222 -1.58 -9.30 0.70
CA TYR A 222 -2.15 -7.96 0.60
C TYR A 222 -1.12 -6.86 0.84
N VAL A 223 -1.14 -5.85 -0.04
CA VAL A 223 -0.63 -4.51 0.24
C VAL A 223 -1.83 -3.62 0.48
N PHE A 224 -2.08 -3.29 1.74
CA PHE A 224 -3.24 -2.54 2.19
C PHE A 224 -2.88 -1.09 2.46
N ILE A 225 -3.39 -0.15 1.67
CA ILE A 225 -3.16 1.29 1.87
C ILE A 225 -4.30 1.90 2.67
N SER A 226 -3.95 2.57 3.76
CA SER A 226 -4.89 3.32 4.59
C SER A 226 -4.27 4.63 5.07
N HIS A 227 -5.10 5.65 5.27
CA HIS A 227 -4.71 6.86 6.01
C HIS A 227 -5.01 6.74 7.52
N ASP A 228 -5.64 5.65 7.94
CA ASP A 228 -6.06 5.39 9.32
C ASP A 228 -5.24 4.23 9.92
N LEU A 229 -4.46 4.55 10.95
CA LEU A 229 -3.60 3.57 11.65
C LEU A 229 -4.43 2.51 12.39
N SER A 230 -5.66 2.83 12.84
CA SER A 230 -6.54 1.83 13.49
C SER A 230 -6.95 0.73 12.51
N ASN A 231 -7.34 1.10 11.28
CA ASN A 231 -7.67 0.13 10.25
C ASN A 231 -6.45 -0.73 9.85
N ALA A 232 -5.29 -0.10 9.70
CA ALA A 232 -4.04 -0.80 9.42
C ALA A 232 -3.69 -1.81 10.52
N ARG A 233 -3.76 -1.38 11.77
CA ARG A 233 -3.55 -2.26 12.93
C ARG A 233 -4.53 -3.42 12.95
N TYR A 234 -5.83 -3.14 12.76
CA TYR A 234 -6.85 -4.19 12.75
C TYR A 234 -6.53 -5.25 11.70
N PHE A 235 -6.25 -4.83 10.47
CA PHE A 235 -6.03 -5.73 9.35
C PHE A 235 -4.73 -6.55 9.50
N THR A 236 -3.64 -5.94 9.99
CA THR A 236 -2.34 -6.62 10.14
C THR A 236 -2.24 -7.47 11.42
N ALA A 237 -2.85 -7.06 12.52
CA ALA A 237 -2.79 -7.81 13.78
C ALA A 237 -3.46 -9.19 13.68
N HIS A 238 -4.55 -9.31 12.89
CA HIS A 238 -5.27 -10.58 12.71
C HIS A 238 -4.54 -11.54 11.77
N SER A 239 -3.65 -11.04 10.92
CA SER A 239 -2.87 -11.84 9.96
C SER A 239 -1.42 -12.10 10.40
N GLY A 240 -0.96 -11.47 11.49
CA GLY A 240 0.47 -11.44 11.85
C GLY A 240 1.30 -10.61 10.86
N GLY A 241 0.67 -9.64 10.20
CA GLY A 241 1.28 -8.78 9.19
C GLY A 241 2.08 -7.61 9.77
N ARG A 242 2.59 -6.77 8.85
CA ARG A 242 3.46 -5.63 9.17
C ARG A 242 2.80 -4.30 8.80
N ILE A 243 3.18 -3.23 9.52
CA ILE A 243 2.79 -1.86 9.18
C ILE A 243 4.03 -1.11 8.72
N GLY A 244 3.97 -0.52 7.52
CA GLY A 244 4.94 0.42 6.99
C GLY A 244 4.41 1.85 7.09
N VAL A 245 5.16 2.72 7.74
CA VAL A 245 4.84 4.13 7.92
C VAL A 245 5.60 4.95 6.90
N MET A 246 4.88 5.62 5.99
CA MET A 246 5.47 6.44 4.93
C MET A 246 5.38 7.93 5.23
N TYR A 247 6.48 8.65 4.98
CA TYR A 247 6.56 10.10 5.09
C TYR A 247 7.36 10.68 3.91
N LEU A 248 6.79 11.63 3.17
CA LEU A 248 7.43 12.33 2.03
C LEU A 248 8.25 11.39 1.12
N GLY A 249 7.61 10.36 0.59
CA GLY A 249 8.20 9.40 -0.35
C GLY A 249 9.07 8.31 0.28
N GLN A 250 9.39 8.39 1.54
CA GLN A 250 10.27 7.44 2.24
C GLN A 250 9.52 6.56 3.23
N LEU A 251 10.06 5.38 3.48
CA LEU A 251 9.58 4.49 4.53
C LEU A 251 10.29 4.86 5.84
N ALA A 252 9.59 5.56 6.73
CA ALA A 252 10.12 6.04 8.00
C ALA A 252 10.31 4.90 9.01
N GLU A 253 9.39 3.95 9.04
CA GLU A 253 9.41 2.81 9.95
C GLU A 253 8.60 1.65 9.37
N ILE A 254 9.02 0.41 9.58
CA ILE A 254 8.26 -0.80 9.26
C ILE A 254 8.53 -1.88 10.29
N GLY A 255 7.49 -2.59 10.69
CA GLY A 255 7.59 -3.70 11.63
C GLY A 255 6.24 -4.36 11.91
N PRO A 256 6.20 -5.33 12.83
CA PRO A 256 4.95 -5.95 13.28
C PRO A 256 3.98 -4.90 13.82
N ALA A 257 2.68 -5.14 13.60
CA ALA A 257 1.62 -4.19 13.97
C ALA A 257 1.67 -3.74 15.43
N ASP A 258 1.93 -4.68 16.34
CA ASP A 258 2.00 -4.38 17.78
C ASP A 258 3.23 -3.53 18.12
N GLY A 259 4.39 -3.77 17.51
CA GLY A 259 5.59 -2.96 17.69
C GLY A 259 5.34 -1.51 17.24
N ILE A 260 4.87 -1.33 16.00
CA ILE A 260 4.58 0.01 15.43
C ILE A 260 3.58 0.81 16.29
N VAL A 261 2.61 0.15 16.91
CA VAL A 261 1.58 0.83 17.70
C VAL A 261 1.98 1.01 19.18
N GLN A 262 2.62 0.03 19.80
CA GLN A 262 2.91 0.06 21.24
C GLN A 262 4.25 0.71 21.55
N ASP A 263 5.26 0.47 20.71
CA ASP A 263 6.63 0.94 20.89
C ASP A 263 7.21 1.50 19.57
N PRO A 264 6.63 2.61 19.05
CA PRO A 264 7.13 3.24 17.84
C PRO A 264 8.48 3.91 18.07
N HIS A 265 9.43 3.60 17.21
CA HIS A 265 10.79 4.14 17.25
C HIS A 265 10.93 5.47 16.51
N HIS A 266 10.25 5.62 15.35
CA HIS A 266 10.33 6.87 14.62
C HIS A 266 9.39 7.95 15.22
N PRO A 267 9.87 9.18 15.46
CA PRO A 267 9.04 10.27 16.04
C PRO A 267 7.76 10.57 15.23
N TYR A 268 7.77 10.40 13.91
CA TYR A 268 6.58 10.55 13.09
C TYR A 268 5.51 9.49 13.37
N THR A 269 5.90 8.25 13.62
CA THR A 269 4.98 7.18 14.02
C THR A 269 4.26 7.52 15.33
N ASN A 270 4.98 8.14 16.29
CA ASN A 270 4.38 8.68 17.51
C ASN A 270 3.33 9.75 17.22
N VAL A 271 3.56 10.63 16.24
CA VAL A 271 2.58 11.64 15.82
C VAL A 271 1.32 10.98 15.26
N LEU A 272 1.47 9.98 14.38
CA LEU A 272 0.33 9.26 13.82
C LEU A 272 -0.48 8.52 14.90
N ARG A 273 0.21 7.88 15.84
CA ARG A 273 -0.41 7.21 16.98
C ARG A 273 -1.19 8.21 17.86
N TRP A 274 -0.58 9.35 18.16
CA TRP A 274 -1.23 10.40 18.95
C TRP A 274 -2.47 10.96 18.24
N ALA A 275 -2.42 11.12 16.91
CA ALA A 275 -3.55 11.59 16.10
C ALA A 275 -4.68 10.57 15.93
N THR A 276 -4.48 9.32 16.37
CA THR A 276 -5.46 8.24 16.24
C THR A 276 -6.19 8.04 17.57
N PRO A 277 -7.49 8.42 17.69
CA PRO A 277 -8.19 8.49 18.97
C PRO A 277 -8.22 7.17 19.77
N ASP A 278 -8.37 6.04 19.07
CA ASP A 278 -8.47 4.70 19.69
C ASP A 278 -7.11 4.14 20.15
N LEU A 279 -6.01 4.74 19.69
CA LEU A 279 -4.65 4.32 19.99
C LEU A 279 -3.92 5.31 20.91
N SER A 280 -4.45 6.53 21.06
CA SER A 280 -3.92 7.51 22.00
C SER A 280 -4.16 7.01 23.43
N LEU A 281 -3.09 6.81 24.20
CA LEU A 281 -3.18 6.58 25.63
C LEU A 281 -3.91 7.76 26.26
N GLN A 282 -4.69 7.53 27.30
CA GLN A 282 -5.67 8.44 27.93
C GLN A 282 -5.15 9.81 28.41
N ASP A 283 -3.85 10.08 28.27
CA ASP A 283 -3.23 11.39 28.50
C ASP A 283 -2.73 11.95 27.15
N ALA A 284 -3.65 12.46 26.35
CA ALA A 284 -3.28 13.29 25.20
C ALA A 284 -2.64 14.58 25.70
N GLY A 285 -1.34 14.53 25.98
CA GLY A 285 -0.51 15.71 26.19
C GLY A 285 -0.49 16.61 24.95
N GLU A 286 0.40 17.60 24.94
CA GLU A 286 0.61 18.41 23.75
C GLU A 286 1.00 17.54 22.54
N LEU A 287 0.63 18.00 21.34
CA LEU A 287 0.97 17.35 20.08
C LEU A 287 2.49 17.10 20.02
N PRO A 288 2.97 15.88 19.85
CA PRO A 288 4.41 15.57 19.85
C PRO A 288 5.07 15.98 18.52
N MET A 289 4.99 17.28 18.19
CA MET A 289 5.45 17.82 16.91
C MET A 289 5.75 19.33 17.03
N ARG A 290 6.81 19.79 16.37
CA ARG A 290 7.22 21.21 16.38
C ARG A 290 6.35 22.10 15.49
N LYS A 291 6.04 21.62 14.27
CA LYS A 291 5.23 22.33 13.26
C LYS A 291 4.18 21.40 12.68
N ILE A 292 3.02 21.95 12.34
CA ILE A 292 1.91 21.19 11.75
C ILE A 292 2.07 21.10 10.22
N ASP A 293 2.65 22.14 9.59
CA ASP A 293 2.74 22.21 8.13
C ASP A 293 3.61 21.11 7.56
N ILE A 294 3.09 20.43 6.55
CA ILE A 294 3.81 19.38 5.80
C ILE A 294 4.72 20.10 4.80
N PRO A 295 6.02 19.75 4.74
CA PRO A 295 6.92 20.28 3.72
C PRO A 295 6.46 19.91 2.31
N ASP A 296 6.83 20.75 1.33
CA ASP A 296 6.52 20.53 -0.07
C ASP A 296 7.31 19.31 -0.61
N PRO A 297 6.66 18.32 -1.22
CA PRO A 297 7.35 17.19 -1.84
C PRO A 297 8.17 17.55 -3.09
N VAL A 298 8.01 18.77 -3.61
CA VAL A 298 8.84 19.29 -4.71
C VAL A 298 10.21 19.72 -4.19
N ASP A 299 10.26 20.33 -2.99
CA ASP A 299 11.51 20.77 -2.34
C ASP A 299 11.56 20.20 -0.90
N PRO A 300 11.78 18.88 -0.77
CA PRO A 300 11.82 18.25 0.55
C PRO A 300 13.00 18.79 1.36
N PRO A 301 12.88 18.87 2.69
CA PRO A 301 13.95 19.34 3.56
C PRO A 301 15.24 18.52 3.35
N ALA A 302 16.39 19.20 3.34
CA ALA A 302 17.69 18.51 3.31
C ALA A 302 17.89 17.65 4.56
N GLY A 303 18.51 16.48 4.41
CA GLY A 303 18.70 15.52 5.51
C GLY A 303 17.44 14.71 5.80
N CYS A 304 17.16 14.44 7.07
CA CYS A 304 15.94 13.74 7.47
C CYS A 304 14.69 14.53 7.09
N ASN A 305 13.82 13.98 6.25
CA ASN A 305 12.61 14.65 5.76
C ASN A 305 11.67 15.14 6.88
N PHE A 306 11.71 14.47 8.05
CA PHE A 306 10.86 14.82 9.18
C PHE A 306 11.49 15.86 10.15
N HIS A 307 12.77 16.23 9.99
CA HIS A 307 13.49 17.06 10.97
C HIS A 307 12.80 18.41 11.27
N THR A 308 12.13 19.03 10.30
CA THR A 308 11.42 20.31 10.48
C THR A 308 10.22 20.23 11.42
N ARG A 309 9.65 19.03 11.57
CA ARG A 309 8.47 18.74 12.40
C ARG A 309 8.82 17.91 13.64
N CYS A 310 9.98 17.27 13.67
CA CYS A 310 10.42 16.37 14.71
C CYS A 310 10.73 17.13 16.02
N PRO A 311 10.11 16.78 17.17
CA PRO A 311 10.40 17.42 18.46
C PRO A 311 11.81 17.10 18.96
N GLU A 312 12.42 16.04 18.46
CA GLU A 312 13.75 15.55 18.86
C GLU A 312 14.80 15.82 17.78
N ALA A 313 14.50 16.71 16.84
CA ALA A 313 15.45 17.03 15.77
C ALA A 313 16.73 17.70 16.28
N ARG A 314 17.85 17.28 15.74
CA ARG A 314 19.16 17.83 16.02
C ARG A 314 19.86 18.27 14.73
N GLU A 315 20.96 19.00 14.84
CA GLU A 315 21.69 19.53 13.68
C GLU A 315 22.13 18.40 12.72
N ALA A 316 22.49 17.23 13.22
CA ALA A 316 22.80 16.06 12.40
C ALA A 316 21.63 15.66 11.49
N CYS A 317 20.38 15.79 11.94
CA CYS A 317 19.20 15.48 11.16
C CYS A 317 18.99 16.44 9.95
N ARG A 318 19.52 17.66 10.03
CA ARG A 318 19.46 18.64 8.93
C ARG A 318 20.58 18.42 7.91
N GLN A 319 21.70 17.85 8.35
CA GLN A 319 22.92 17.71 7.53
C GLN A 319 22.93 16.44 6.69
N ALA A 320 22.29 15.37 7.16
CA ALA A 320 22.31 14.08 6.50
C ALA A 320 20.95 13.37 6.57
N ASP A 321 20.63 12.59 5.52
CA ASP A 321 19.50 11.68 5.52
C ASP A 321 19.86 10.42 6.31
N PRO A 322 19.04 9.98 7.30
CA PRO A 322 19.36 8.79 8.08
C PRO A 322 19.29 7.53 7.22
N GLY A 323 20.18 6.60 7.49
CA GLY A 323 20.09 5.23 6.98
C GLY A 323 18.93 4.46 7.59
N ASN A 324 18.74 3.23 7.15
CA ASN A 324 17.85 2.29 7.80
C ASN A 324 18.60 1.57 8.92
N TYR A 325 18.02 1.53 10.11
CA TYR A 325 18.57 0.87 11.29
C TYR A 325 17.60 -0.22 11.75
N ASP A 326 18.14 -1.33 12.25
CA ASP A 326 17.33 -2.39 12.84
C ASP A 326 17.13 -2.09 14.34
N ALA A 327 15.88 -1.99 14.75
CA ALA A 327 15.42 -1.78 16.13
C ALA A 327 14.57 -2.98 16.55
N GLY A 328 15.21 -4.05 17.01
CA GLY A 328 14.54 -5.32 17.31
C GLY A 328 13.97 -6.00 16.04
N ASP A 329 12.65 -6.10 15.95
CA ASP A 329 11.92 -6.64 14.80
C ASP A 329 11.37 -5.53 13.88
N GLN A 330 11.74 -4.27 14.14
CA GLN A 330 11.40 -3.10 13.34
C GLN A 330 12.61 -2.58 12.58
N ARG A 331 12.38 -1.99 11.40
CA ARG A 331 13.36 -1.23 10.64
C ARG A 331 12.96 0.23 10.63
N VAL A 332 13.87 1.11 11.00
CA VAL A 332 13.59 2.52 11.29
C VAL A 332 14.58 3.43 10.56
N LYS A 333 14.10 4.50 9.95
CA LYS A 333 14.91 5.51 9.28
C LYS A 333 15.13 6.72 10.21
N CYS A 334 15.90 6.52 11.31
CA CYS A 334 16.14 7.55 12.30
C CYS A 334 17.52 7.38 12.97
N PHE A 335 18.30 8.45 13.08
CA PHE A 335 19.62 8.42 13.74
C PHE A 335 19.60 8.04 15.24
N ARG A 336 18.43 8.13 15.87
CA ARG A 336 18.28 7.76 17.29
C ARG A 336 18.53 6.27 17.56
N GLU A 337 18.38 5.46 16.52
CA GLU A 337 18.57 4.00 16.62
C GLU A 337 20.05 3.58 16.51
N ASP A 338 20.97 4.52 16.33
CA ASP A 338 22.40 4.30 16.37
C ASP A 338 23.04 5.04 17.56
N ASP A 339 23.29 4.34 18.64
CA ASP A 339 23.89 4.88 19.87
C ASP A 339 25.29 5.49 19.65
N ALA A 340 25.99 5.10 18.57
CA ALA A 340 27.31 5.59 18.22
C ALA A 340 27.28 6.79 17.26
N HIS A 341 26.10 7.17 16.74
CA HIS A 341 25.99 8.26 15.79
C HIS A 341 26.21 9.62 16.44
N GLU A 342 26.82 10.55 15.72
CA GLU A 342 27.07 11.95 16.15
C GLU A 342 25.78 12.71 16.48
N TYR A 343 24.60 12.20 16.13
CA TYR A 343 23.31 12.72 16.52
C TYR A 343 23.26 13.03 18.02
N TRP A 344 23.74 12.13 18.87
CA TRP A 344 23.66 12.28 20.32
C TRP A 344 24.50 13.41 20.89
N GLU A 345 25.59 13.81 20.19
CA GLU A 345 26.47 14.90 20.55
C GLU A 345 26.11 16.22 19.83
N SER A 346 25.28 16.16 18.76
CA SER A 346 24.91 17.32 17.98
C SER A 346 23.88 18.21 18.70
N PRO A 347 23.93 19.54 18.49
CA PRO A 347 22.99 20.48 19.12
C PRO A 347 21.54 20.18 18.73
N GLU A 348 20.59 20.37 19.67
CA GLU A 348 19.17 20.37 19.38
C GLU A 348 18.83 21.53 18.44
N LEU A 349 17.96 21.28 17.46
CA LEU A 349 17.44 22.34 16.62
C LEU A 349 16.50 23.22 17.45
N THR A 350 16.92 24.44 17.70
CA THR A 350 16.04 25.51 18.22
C THR A 350 15.37 26.20 17.04
N ASP A 351 14.09 26.59 17.18
CA ASP A 351 13.29 27.30 16.16
C ASP A 351 13.96 28.57 15.64
#